data_baa7bd0508ea4e3ed3e40e6f62306193
#
_entry.id   baa7bd0508ea4e3ed3e40e6f62306193
#
_cell.length_a   1.000
_cell.length_b   1.000
_cell.length_c   1.000
_cell.angle_alpha   90.00
_cell.angle_beta   90.00
_cell.angle_gamma   90.00
#
_symmetry.space_group_name_H-M   'P 1'
#
loop_
_entity.id
_entity.type
_entity.pdbx_description
1 polymer ?
#
loop_
_entity_poly.entity_id
_entity_poly.type
_entity_poly.pdbx_seq_one_letter_code
_entity_poly.pdbx_strand_id
1 'polypeptide(L)'
;MAKKLYVGGLPYSTTDDALKSAFAQAGTVESANIIMDRMTGRSKGFGFVQMTNDEEADKAIAMWNGKDFEGRKLTVNEARPL
;
A
#
# COMPACT_ATOMS: atom_id res chain seq x y z
N MET A 1 7.61 -0.34 -16.63
CA MET A 1 8.34 -0.83 -15.45
C MET A 1 7.47 -0.76 -14.22
N ALA A 2 7.63 -1.73 -13.32
CA ALA A 2 6.87 -1.74 -12.08
C ALA A 2 7.30 -0.59 -11.18
N LYS A 3 6.35 -0.02 -10.46
CA LYS A 3 6.60 1.08 -9.53
C LYS A 3 6.16 0.68 -8.14
N LYS A 4 7.02 0.85 -7.17
CA LYS A 4 6.75 0.49 -5.78
C LYS A 4 6.23 1.70 -5.03
N LEU A 5 5.15 1.49 -4.26
CA LEU A 5 4.51 2.52 -3.47
C LEU A 5 4.65 2.22 -1.98
N TYR A 6 4.92 3.28 -1.20
CA TYR A 6 4.84 3.21 0.25
C TYR A 6 3.40 3.54 0.67
N VAL A 7 2.83 2.71 1.53
CA VAL A 7 1.48 2.91 2.05
C VAL A 7 1.55 2.93 3.57
N GLY A 8 1.32 4.09 4.17
CA GLY A 8 1.35 4.25 5.63
C GLY A 8 -0.03 4.58 6.20
N GLY A 9 -0.15 4.49 7.51
CA GLY A 9 -1.40 4.76 8.20
C GLY A 9 -2.39 3.61 8.15
N LEU A 10 -1.90 2.40 7.86
CA LEU A 10 -2.76 1.22 7.78
C LEU A 10 -3.23 0.78 9.16
N PRO A 11 -4.49 0.33 9.28
CA PRO A 11 -4.94 -0.35 10.50
C PRO A 11 -4.08 -1.59 10.75
N TYR A 12 -3.85 -1.90 12.02
CA TYR A 12 -3.02 -3.05 12.38
C TYR A 12 -3.64 -4.39 11.98
N SER A 13 -4.95 -4.41 11.76
CA SER A 13 -5.66 -5.61 11.33
C SER A 13 -5.66 -5.82 9.81
N THR A 14 -5.18 -4.86 9.04
CA THR A 14 -5.16 -4.96 7.58
C THR A 14 -4.22 -6.07 7.13
N THR A 15 -4.69 -6.89 6.20
CA THR A 15 -3.90 -8.00 5.64
C THR A 15 -3.32 -7.62 4.29
N ASP A 16 -2.35 -8.41 3.81
CA ASP A 16 -1.77 -8.24 2.47
C ASP A 16 -2.87 -8.32 1.40
N ASP A 17 -3.80 -9.25 1.56
CA ASP A 17 -4.90 -9.43 0.61
C ASP A 17 -5.83 -8.23 0.58
N ALA A 18 -6.14 -7.66 1.74
CA ALA A 18 -6.99 -6.47 1.82
C ALA A 18 -6.32 -5.28 1.13
N LEU A 19 -5.02 -5.10 1.36
CA LEU A 19 -4.24 -4.04 0.72
C LEU A 19 -4.20 -4.23 -0.80
N LYS A 20 -3.95 -5.44 -1.25
CA LYS A 20 -3.92 -5.78 -2.67
C LYS A 20 -5.28 -5.49 -3.32
N SER A 21 -6.38 -5.91 -2.68
CA SER A 21 -7.72 -5.71 -3.21
C SER A 21 -8.06 -4.23 -3.34
N ALA A 22 -7.66 -3.42 -2.36
CA ALA A 22 -7.90 -1.99 -2.40
C ALA A 22 -7.17 -1.35 -3.58
N PHE A 23 -5.90 -1.68 -3.76
CA PHE A 23 -5.09 -1.08 -4.82
C PHE A 23 -5.39 -1.65 -6.20
N ALA A 24 -6.01 -2.84 -6.27
CA ALA A 24 -6.46 -3.42 -7.53
C ALA A 24 -7.52 -2.57 -8.21
N GLN A 25 -8.18 -1.69 -7.48
CA GLN A 25 -9.15 -0.75 -8.06
C GLN A 25 -8.47 0.32 -8.92
N ALA A 26 -7.20 0.60 -8.67
CA ALA A 26 -6.45 1.60 -9.43
C ALA A 26 -5.72 1.00 -10.62
N GLY A 27 -5.48 -0.31 -10.61
CA GLY A 27 -4.76 -0.99 -11.69
C GLY A 27 -4.29 -2.36 -11.25
N THR A 28 -3.37 -2.95 -12.01
CA THR A 28 -2.86 -4.28 -11.70
C THR A 28 -1.78 -4.22 -10.64
N VAL A 29 -1.98 -4.95 -9.56
CA VAL A 29 -1.03 -5.04 -8.45
C VAL A 29 -0.14 -6.26 -8.64
N GLU A 30 1.17 -6.05 -8.72
CA GLU A 30 2.12 -7.17 -8.79
C GLU A 30 2.35 -7.79 -7.41
N SER A 31 2.47 -6.95 -6.38
CA SER A 31 2.66 -7.44 -5.02
C SER A 31 2.15 -6.41 -4.02
N ALA A 32 1.74 -6.89 -2.86
CA ALA A 32 1.31 -6.05 -1.75
C ALA A 32 1.73 -6.74 -0.46
N ASN A 33 2.49 -6.06 0.37
CA ASN A 33 3.04 -6.63 1.60
C ASN A 33 2.93 -5.64 2.74
N ILE A 34 2.33 -6.08 3.84
CA ILE A 34 2.31 -5.33 5.09
C ILE A 34 3.60 -5.65 5.83
N ILE A 35 4.27 -4.63 6.35
CA ILE A 35 5.48 -4.84 7.13
C ILE A 35 5.12 -5.20 8.56
N MET A 36 5.63 -6.32 9.02
CA MET A 36 5.34 -6.85 10.35
C MET A 36 6.54 -6.66 11.28
N ASP A 37 6.24 -6.42 12.57
CA ASP A 37 7.27 -6.39 13.59
C ASP A 37 7.64 -7.83 13.95
N ARG A 38 8.91 -8.16 13.82
CA ARG A 38 9.40 -9.53 14.10
C ARG A 38 9.25 -9.94 15.54
N MET A 39 9.34 -8.99 16.45
CA MET A 39 9.31 -9.30 17.88
C MET A 39 7.90 -9.54 18.40
N THR A 40 6.93 -8.78 17.91
CA THR A 40 5.55 -8.88 18.37
C THR A 40 4.63 -9.62 17.42
N GLY A 41 5.04 -9.78 16.15
CA GLY A 41 4.21 -10.38 15.11
C GLY A 41 3.07 -9.49 14.67
N ARG A 42 3.10 -8.20 15.02
CA ARG A 42 2.06 -7.25 14.67
C ARG A 42 2.47 -6.36 13.51
N SER A 43 1.47 -5.88 12.78
CA SER A 43 1.69 -4.91 11.72
C SER A 43 2.30 -3.63 12.27
N LYS A 44 3.27 -3.07 11.54
CA LYS A 44 3.83 -1.74 11.89
C LYS A 44 2.94 -0.59 11.40
N GLY A 45 1.83 -0.88 10.74
CA GLY A 45 0.92 0.13 10.25
C GLY A 45 1.31 0.70 8.90
N PHE A 46 2.25 0.07 8.20
CA PHE A 46 2.62 0.47 6.84
C PHE A 46 3.00 -0.76 6.02
N GLY A 47 3.01 -0.57 4.72
CA GLY A 47 3.39 -1.64 3.81
C GLY A 47 3.82 -1.08 2.46
N PHE A 48 4.06 -1.98 1.52
CA PHE A 48 4.47 -1.62 0.17
C PHE A 48 3.57 -2.32 -0.84
N VAL A 49 3.23 -1.58 -1.90
CA VAL A 49 2.46 -2.11 -3.02
C VAL A 49 3.26 -1.86 -4.29
N GLN A 50 3.42 -2.89 -5.12
CA GLN A 50 4.09 -2.74 -6.39
C GLN A 50 3.07 -2.85 -7.52
N MET A 51 2.96 -1.79 -8.31
CA MET A 51 2.05 -1.75 -9.46
C MET A 51 2.83 -2.10 -10.72
N THR A 52 2.12 -2.61 -11.75
CA THR A 52 2.78 -3.08 -12.97
C THR A 52 3.38 -1.97 -13.81
N ASN A 53 2.84 -0.76 -13.74
CA ASN A 53 3.37 0.36 -14.50
C ASN A 53 3.19 1.68 -13.74
N ASP A 54 3.86 2.72 -14.23
CA ASP A 54 3.89 4.02 -13.57
C ASP A 54 2.53 4.72 -13.58
N GLU A 55 1.78 4.58 -14.65
CA GLU A 55 0.45 5.22 -14.76
C GLU A 55 -0.50 4.68 -13.71
N GLU A 56 -0.52 3.37 -13.53
CA GLU A 56 -1.37 2.75 -12.52
C GLU A 56 -0.91 3.10 -11.11
N ALA A 57 0.41 3.21 -10.90
CA ALA A 57 0.94 3.64 -9.62
C ALA A 57 0.52 5.08 -9.29
N ASP A 58 0.57 5.97 -10.26
CA ASP A 58 0.14 7.35 -10.08
C ASP A 58 -1.36 7.43 -9.78
N LYS A 59 -2.16 6.59 -10.43
CA LYS A 59 -3.59 6.47 -10.15
C LYS A 59 -3.83 6.01 -8.72
N ALA A 60 -3.05 5.04 -8.27
CA ALA A 60 -3.19 4.51 -6.91
C ALA A 60 -2.87 5.57 -5.87
N ILE A 61 -1.83 6.36 -6.11
CA ILE A 61 -1.50 7.48 -5.22
C ILE A 61 -2.67 8.47 -5.18
N ALA A 62 -3.19 8.87 -6.34
CA ALA A 62 -4.29 9.82 -6.41
C ALA A 62 -5.56 9.28 -5.76
N MET A 63 -5.79 7.98 -5.87
CA MET A 63 -6.98 7.34 -5.34
C MET A 63 -6.93 7.18 -3.81
N TRP A 64 -5.78 6.85 -3.26
CA TRP A 64 -5.67 6.47 -1.85
C TRP A 64 -4.95 7.45 -0.94
N ASN A 65 -4.09 8.31 -1.47
CA ASN A 65 -3.36 9.25 -0.63
C ASN A 65 -4.33 10.23 0.02
N GLY A 66 -4.31 10.27 1.36
CA GLY A 66 -5.22 11.13 2.12
C GLY A 66 -6.64 10.63 2.21
N LYS A 67 -6.91 9.41 1.77
CA LYS A 67 -8.26 8.83 1.81
C LYS A 67 -8.41 7.87 2.98
N ASP A 68 -9.64 7.69 3.43
CA ASP A 68 -9.94 6.76 4.50
C ASP A 68 -9.93 5.33 4.00
N PHE A 69 -9.25 4.47 4.73
CA PHE A 69 -9.21 3.04 4.47
C PHE A 69 -9.40 2.32 5.80
N GLU A 70 -10.49 1.56 5.91
CA GLU A 70 -10.84 0.82 7.12
C GLU A 70 -10.82 1.72 8.38
N GLY A 71 -11.25 2.95 8.23
CA GLY A 71 -11.33 3.92 9.32
C GLY A 71 -10.07 4.71 9.61
N ARG A 72 -9.03 4.56 8.80
CA ARG A 72 -7.79 5.31 8.97
C ARG A 72 -7.39 5.99 7.67
N LYS A 73 -6.77 7.15 7.82
CA LYS A 73 -6.31 7.93 6.67
C LYS A 73 -4.97 7.40 6.18
N LEU A 74 -4.91 7.07 4.91
CA LEU A 74 -3.69 6.53 4.30
C LEU A 74 -2.75 7.63 3.84
N THR A 75 -1.46 7.34 3.90
CA THR A 75 -0.42 8.10 3.23
C THR A 75 0.16 7.21 2.14
N VAL A 76 0.06 7.63 0.88
CA VAL A 76 0.55 6.86 -0.24
C VAL A 76 1.55 7.70 -1.03
N ASN A 77 2.76 7.22 -1.16
CA ASN A 77 3.82 7.90 -1.89
C ASN A 77 4.65 6.88 -2.66
N GLU A 78 5.40 7.37 -3.65
CA GLU A 78 6.36 6.52 -4.34
C GLU A 78 7.46 6.10 -3.38
N ALA A 79 7.71 4.79 -3.28
CA ALA A 79 8.81 4.27 -2.48
C ALA A 79 10.08 4.30 -3.33
N ARG A 80 11.05 5.08 -2.90
CA ARG A 80 12.32 5.19 -3.62
C ARG A 80 13.37 4.28 -3.00
N PRO A 81 14.19 3.61 -3.83
CA PRO A 81 15.32 2.86 -3.30
C PRO A 81 16.33 3.81 -2.66
N LEU A 82 16.95 3.34 -1.62
CA LEU A 82 18.01 4.10 -0.96
C LEU A 82 19.30 4.07 -1.76
#